data_e68799675408172dd03d0a62f7aadb88
#
_entry.id   e68799675408172dd03d0a62f7aadb88
#
_cell.length_a   1.000
_cell.length_b   1.000
_cell.length_c   1.000
_cell.angle_alpha   90.00
_cell.angle_beta   90.00
_cell.angle_gamma   90.00
#
_symmetry.space_group_name_H-M   'P 1'
#
loop_
_entity.id
_entity.type
_entity.pdbx_description
1 polymer ?
#
loop_
_entity_poly.entity_id
_entity_poly.type
_entity_poly.pdbx_seq_one_letter_code
_entity_poly.pdbx_strand_id
1 'polypeptide(L)'
;MDPLYDHWHVNFLVVLATAATVALVVLVHYECLVWLSARLARAGTPPRRKVLYSIYTLLGVHITEIWMFGIAIRLLLLVHGSGHVVGMAMPNFMDSVYLSAITYTTVGFGDLVPVGALRFLSGTEALTGQIG
;
A
#
# COMPACT_ATOMS: atom_id res chain seq x y z
N MET A 1 -6.12 19.61 22.73
CA MET A 1 -5.71 19.39 21.34
C MET A 1 -4.47 18.50 21.34
N ASP A 2 -4.53 17.42 20.62
CA ASP A 2 -3.44 16.46 20.60
C ASP A 2 -2.30 17.03 19.72
N PRO A 3 -1.09 17.26 20.23
CA PRO A 3 0.00 17.89 19.48
C PRO A 3 0.41 17.11 18.21
N LEU A 4 -0.04 15.86 18.09
CA LEU A 4 0.20 15.01 16.92
C LEU A 4 -0.56 15.46 15.66
N TYR A 5 -1.57 16.32 15.77
CA TYR A 5 -2.43 16.77 14.68
C TYR A 5 -2.46 18.29 14.51
N ASP A 6 -1.54 18.99 15.17
CA ASP A 6 -1.54 20.48 15.22
C ASP A 6 -1.11 21.13 13.89
N HIS A 7 -0.59 20.34 12.94
CA HIS A 7 -0.15 20.81 11.64
C HIS A 7 -1.16 20.46 10.54
N TRP A 8 -2.23 21.22 10.42
CA TRP A 8 -3.29 20.97 9.44
C TRP A 8 -2.79 20.89 7.98
N HIS A 9 -1.74 21.64 7.61
CA HIS A 9 -1.10 21.56 6.30
C HIS A 9 -0.51 20.17 6.04
N VAL A 10 0.15 19.60 7.06
CA VAL A 10 0.74 18.27 6.96
C VAL A 10 -0.35 17.19 6.92
N ASN A 11 -1.41 17.35 7.69
CA ASN A 11 -2.55 16.44 7.65
C ASN A 11 -3.20 16.44 6.25
N PHE A 12 -3.36 17.62 5.65
CA PHE A 12 -3.87 17.75 4.29
C PHE A 12 -2.93 17.10 3.27
N LEU A 13 -1.61 17.31 3.41
CA LEU A 13 -0.60 16.66 2.57
C LEU A 13 -0.70 15.12 2.66
N VAL A 14 -0.84 14.58 3.88
CA VAL A 14 -0.99 13.13 4.09
C VAL A 14 -2.25 12.60 3.40
N VAL A 15 -3.36 13.31 3.51
CA VAL A 15 -4.61 12.93 2.83
C VAL A 15 -4.44 12.94 1.32
N LEU A 16 -3.82 13.98 0.76
CA LEU A 16 -3.55 14.07 -0.67
C LEU A 16 -2.60 12.97 -1.15
N ALA A 17 -1.51 12.74 -0.40
CA ALA A 17 -0.56 11.68 -0.71
C ALA A 17 -1.23 10.30 -0.67
N THR A 18 -2.10 10.06 0.31
CA THR A 18 -2.88 8.83 0.41
C THR A 18 -3.81 8.67 -0.77
N ALA A 19 -4.57 9.70 -1.13
CA ALA A 19 -5.48 9.68 -2.28
C ALA A 19 -4.72 9.41 -3.59
N ALA A 20 -3.58 10.06 -3.79
CA ALA A 20 -2.73 9.84 -4.96
C ALA A 20 -2.19 8.41 -5.01
N THR A 21 -1.72 7.87 -3.88
CA THR A 21 -1.19 6.50 -3.80
C THR A 21 -2.30 5.49 -4.10
N VAL A 22 -3.48 5.65 -3.51
CA VAL A 22 -4.63 4.77 -3.77
C VAL A 22 -5.04 4.83 -5.23
N ALA A 23 -5.11 6.03 -5.82
CA ALA A 23 -5.45 6.18 -7.24
C ALA A 23 -4.44 5.46 -8.15
N LEU A 24 -3.15 5.58 -7.86
CA LEU A 24 -2.10 4.88 -8.62
C LEU A 24 -2.19 3.36 -8.44
N VAL A 25 -2.39 2.89 -7.23
CA VAL A 25 -2.54 1.46 -6.92
C VAL A 25 -3.74 0.88 -7.67
N VAL A 26 -4.90 1.51 -7.58
CA VAL A 26 -6.12 1.08 -8.28
C VAL A 26 -5.92 1.08 -9.81
N LEU A 27 -5.23 2.10 -10.34
CA LEU A 27 -4.93 2.17 -11.76
C LEU A 27 -4.02 1.01 -12.20
N VAL A 28 -2.94 0.75 -11.46
CA VAL A 28 -2.03 -0.37 -11.74
C VAL A 28 -2.76 -1.71 -11.68
N HIS A 29 -3.59 -1.90 -10.66
CA HIS A 29 -4.42 -3.11 -10.52
C HIS A 29 -5.34 -3.29 -11.72
N TYR A 30 -6.11 -2.25 -12.05
CA TYR A 30 -7.04 -2.26 -13.18
C TYR A 30 -6.34 -2.57 -14.51
N GLU A 31 -5.26 -1.85 -14.83
CA GLU A 31 -4.51 -2.06 -16.08
C GLU A 31 -3.95 -3.49 -16.16
N CYS A 32 -3.46 -4.01 -15.04
CA CYS A 32 -2.95 -5.37 -14.98
C CYS A 32 -4.06 -6.42 -15.21
N LEU A 33 -5.25 -6.21 -14.63
CA LEU A 33 -6.41 -7.09 -14.85
C LEU A 33 -6.87 -7.06 -16.32
N VAL A 34 -6.96 -5.87 -16.93
CA VAL A 34 -7.31 -5.72 -18.34
C VAL A 34 -6.30 -6.43 -19.23
N TRP A 35 -5.01 -6.20 -18.98
CA TRP A 35 -3.94 -6.88 -19.73
C TRP A 35 -3.99 -8.39 -19.56
N LEU A 36 -4.17 -8.88 -18.31
CA LEU A 36 -4.26 -10.30 -18.00
C LEU A 36 -5.43 -10.96 -18.72
N SER A 37 -6.62 -10.34 -18.67
CA SER A 37 -7.83 -10.87 -19.31
C SER A 37 -7.66 -10.97 -20.84
N ALA A 38 -7.10 -9.93 -21.45
CA ALA A 38 -6.82 -9.92 -22.89
C ALA A 38 -5.79 -10.99 -23.29
N ARG A 39 -4.77 -11.21 -22.46
CA ARG A 39 -3.75 -12.21 -22.70
C ARG A 39 -4.29 -13.63 -22.57
N LEU A 40 -5.08 -13.89 -21.54
CA LEU A 40 -5.72 -15.19 -21.31
C LEU A 40 -6.75 -15.55 -22.39
N ALA A 41 -7.49 -14.56 -22.91
CA ALA A 41 -8.44 -14.76 -24.00
C ALA A 41 -7.75 -15.22 -25.31
N ARG A 42 -6.57 -14.68 -25.57
CA ARG A 42 -5.78 -15.02 -26.80
C ARG A 42 -4.96 -16.30 -26.65
N ALA A 43 -4.69 -16.75 -25.44
CA ALA A 43 -3.85 -17.91 -25.20
C ALA A 43 -4.62 -19.22 -25.45
N GLY A 44 -4.17 -20.02 -26.42
CA GLY A 44 -4.64 -21.40 -26.65
C GLY A 44 -4.19 -22.42 -25.61
N THR A 45 -3.88 -21.98 -24.38
CA THR A 45 -3.37 -22.81 -23.30
C THR A 45 -4.48 -23.53 -22.53
N PRO A 46 -4.21 -24.72 -21.95
CA PRO A 46 -5.20 -25.45 -21.17
C PRO A 46 -5.66 -24.64 -19.94
N PRO A 47 -6.91 -24.84 -19.46
CA PRO A 47 -7.49 -24.07 -18.35
C PRO A 47 -6.63 -24.04 -17.08
N ARG A 48 -6.02 -25.17 -16.74
CA ARG A 48 -5.14 -25.28 -15.55
C ARG A 48 -3.96 -24.30 -15.58
N ARG A 49 -3.32 -24.13 -16.74
CA ARG A 49 -2.20 -23.18 -16.90
C ARG A 49 -2.69 -21.73 -16.85
N LYS A 50 -3.88 -21.45 -17.36
CA LYS A 50 -4.48 -20.10 -17.27
C LYS A 50 -4.70 -19.70 -15.81
N VAL A 51 -5.26 -20.60 -15.00
CA VAL A 51 -5.48 -20.36 -13.56
C VAL A 51 -4.16 -20.12 -12.83
N LEU A 52 -3.17 -20.98 -13.06
CA LEU A 52 -1.86 -20.84 -12.43
C LEU A 52 -1.18 -19.51 -12.81
N TYR A 53 -1.24 -19.14 -14.08
CA TYR A 53 -0.70 -17.87 -14.58
C TYR A 53 -1.42 -16.68 -13.94
N SER A 54 -2.75 -16.73 -13.79
CA SER A 54 -3.53 -15.70 -13.14
C SER A 54 -3.14 -15.51 -11.68
N ILE A 55 -2.96 -16.60 -10.94
CA ILE A 55 -2.56 -16.57 -9.52
C ILE A 55 -1.21 -15.87 -9.37
N TYR A 56 -0.20 -16.26 -10.16
CA TYR A 56 1.12 -15.64 -10.06
C TYR A 56 1.11 -14.16 -10.49
N THR A 57 0.32 -13.83 -11.51
CA THR A 57 0.20 -12.43 -11.95
C THR A 57 -0.45 -11.57 -10.87
N LEU A 58 -1.55 -12.03 -10.28
CA LEU A 58 -2.24 -11.31 -9.20
C LEU A 58 -1.35 -11.18 -7.96
N LEU A 59 -0.64 -12.24 -7.59
CA LEU A 59 0.33 -12.17 -6.50
C LEU A 59 1.40 -11.11 -6.76
N GLY A 60 1.93 -11.05 -7.98
CA GLY A 60 2.89 -10.03 -8.38
C GLY A 60 2.33 -8.61 -8.31
N VAL A 61 1.06 -8.43 -8.69
CA VAL A 61 0.36 -7.14 -8.57
C VAL A 61 0.26 -6.71 -7.11
N HIS A 62 -0.21 -7.59 -6.22
CA HIS A 62 -0.33 -7.27 -4.79
C HIS A 62 1.02 -6.94 -4.15
N ILE A 63 2.08 -7.67 -4.51
CA ILE A 63 3.44 -7.33 -4.05
C ILE A 63 3.84 -5.93 -4.54
N THR A 64 3.55 -5.59 -5.79
CA THR A 64 3.85 -4.25 -6.33
C THR A 64 3.08 -3.16 -5.58
N GLU A 65 1.82 -3.38 -5.27
CA GLU A 65 0.97 -2.46 -4.51
C GLU A 65 1.50 -2.22 -3.10
N ILE A 66 1.92 -3.30 -2.40
CA ILE A 66 2.58 -3.22 -1.11
C ILE A 66 3.85 -2.35 -1.18
N TRP A 67 4.68 -2.52 -2.21
CA TRP A 67 5.85 -1.68 -2.41
C TRP A 67 5.50 -0.22 -2.67
N MET A 68 4.44 0.06 -3.44
CA MET A 68 3.97 1.42 -3.69
C MET A 68 3.54 2.12 -2.39
N PHE A 69 2.77 1.45 -1.53
CA PHE A 69 2.43 1.97 -0.21
C PHE A 69 3.65 2.10 0.70
N GLY A 70 4.56 1.13 0.68
CA GLY A 70 5.82 1.19 1.42
C GLY A 70 6.67 2.42 1.06
N ILE A 71 6.75 2.76 -0.22
CA ILE A 71 7.40 3.98 -0.71
C ILE A 71 6.66 5.22 -0.20
N ALA A 72 5.33 5.24 -0.27
CA ALA A 72 4.53 6.35 0.24
C ALA A 72 4.74 6.58 1.74
N ILE A 73 4.73 5.51 2.54
CA ILE A 73 5.05 5.56 3.98
C ILE A 73 6.44 6.14 4.20
N ARG A 74 7.43 5.66 3.46
CA ARG A 74 8.82 6.13 3.58
C ARG A 74 8.95 7.62 3.26
N LEU A 75 8.29 8.08 2.21
CA LEU A 75 8.31 9.50 1.82
C LEU A 75 7.61 10.37 2.86
N LEU A 76 6.48 9.93 3.40
CA LEU A 76 5.76 10.67 4.44
C LEU A 76 6.55 10.74 5.75
N LEU A 77 7.28 9.70 6.11
CA LEU A 77 8.17 9.70 7.29
C LEU A 77 9.29 10.75 7.19
N LEU A 78 9.63 11.23 5.99
CA LEU A 78 10.57 12.32 5.80
C LEU A 78 9.95 13.70 6.05
N VAL A 79 8.61 13.79 6.09
CA VAL A 79 7.90 15.05 6.32
C VAL A 79 7.70 15.26 7.82
N HIS A 80 8.22 16.37 8.34
CA HIS A 80 8.02 16.74 9.74
C HIS A 80 6.54 16.93 10.07
N GLY A 81 6.07 16.25 11.12
CA GLY A 81 4.68 16.35 11.57
C GLY A 81 3.71 15.35 10.95
N SER A 82 4.15 14.52 10.00
CA SER A 82 3.29 13.46 9.42
C SER A 82 3.03 12.31 10.40
N GLY A 83 3.87 12.17 11.40
CA GLY A 83 3.82 11.11 12.40
C GLY A 83 5.12 10.31 12.48
N HIS A 84 5.07 9.23 13.20
CA HIS A 84 6.18 8.29 13.35
C HIS A 84 5.66 6.86 13.45
N VAL A 85 6.56 5.90 13.44
CA VAL A 85 6.22 4.49 13.63
C VAL A 85 6.87 4.00 14.92
N VAL A 86 6.06 3.55 15.86
CA VAL A 86 6.54 2.92 17.09
C VAL A 86 7.10 1.54 16.72
N GLY A 87 8.24 1.19 17.30
CA GLY A 87 8.97 -0.05 16.97
C GLY A 87 10.05 0.14 15.91
N MET A 88 10.08 1.29 15.24
CA MET A 88 11.09 1.63 14.24
C MET A 88 12.08 2.63 14.83
N ALA A 89 13.29 2.17 15.16
CA ALA A 89 14.32 3.03 15.77
C ALA A 89 14.82 4.12 14.81
N MET A 90 14.95 3.78 13.53
CA MET A 90 15.29 4.72 12.45
C MET A 90 14.46 4.41 11.21
N PRO A 91 14.01 5.43 10.45
CA PRO A 91 13.28 5.21 9.21
C PRO A 91 14.11 4.39 8.24
N ASN A 92 13.75 3.15 8.05
CA ASN A 92 14.36 2.22 7.10
C ASN A 92 13.35 1.91 5.98
N PHE A 93 13.84 1.79 4.77
CA PHE A 93 13.00 1.48 3.61
C PHE A 93 12.34 0.10 3.74
N MET A 94 13.09 -0.92 4.14
CA MET A 94 12.55 -2.27 4.31
C MET A 94 11.50 -2.36 5.42
N ASP A 95 11.68 -1.64 6.53
CA ASP A 95 10.69 -1.58 7.60
C ASP A 95 9.40 -0.88 7.13
N SER A 96 9.52 0.11 6.25
CA SER A 96 8.35 0.77 5.64
C SER A 96 7.59 -0.19 4.72
N VAL A 97 8.28 -0.99 3.91
CA VAL A 97 7.66 -2.01 3.07
C VAL A 97 7.04 -3.14 3.92
N TYR A 98 7.72 -3.54 4.99
CA TYR A 98 7.18 -4.51 5.94
C TYR A 98 5.92 -4.00 6.63
N LEU A 99 5.93 -2.75 7.11
CA LEU A 99 4.74 -2.12 7.68
C LEU A 99 3.58 -2.09 6.68
N SER A 100 3.87 -1.73 5.43
CA SER A 100 2.90 -1.80 4.34
C SER A 100 2.35 -3.23 4.17
N ALA A 101 3.21 -4.23 4.12
CA ALA A 101 2.78 -5.62 3.94
C ALA A 101 1.82 -6.09 5.03
N ILE A 102 2.13 -5.84 6.31
CA ILE A 102 1.28 -6.24 7.43
C ILE A 102 -0.01 -5.41 7.53
N THR A 103 0.01 -4.19 7.01
CA THR A 103 -1.17 -3.31 6.94
C THR A 103 -2.06 -3.70 5.77
N TYR A 104 -1.51 -3.82 4.57
CA TYR A 104 -2.22 -4.21 3.35
C TYR A 104 -2.95 -5.55 3.49
N THR A 105 -2.28 -6.53 4.08
CA THR A 105 -2.85 -7.85 4.34
C THR A 105 -3.75 -7.91 5.58
N THR A 106 -3.85 -6.81 6.32
CA THR A 106 -4.59 -6.71 7.60
C THR A 106 -4.09 -7.66 8.71
N VAL A 107 -2.90 -8.22 8.56
CA VAL A 107 -2.31 -9.11 9.57
C VAL A 107 -1.96 -8.36 10.85
N GLY A 108 -1.31 -7.20 10.73
CA GLY A 108 -1.06 -6.27 11.82
C GLY A 108 -0.43 -6.92 13.06
N PHE A 109 0.81 -7.41 12.98
CA PHE A 109 1.48 -8.06 14.11
C PHE A 109 1.65 -7.16 15.34
N GLY A 110 1.59 -5.82 15.16
CA GLY A 110 1.68 -4.86 16.26
C GLY A 110 3.11 -4.56 16.73
N ASP A 111 4.11 -5.08 16.05
CA ASP A 111 5.54 -4.76 16.27
C ASP A 111 5.92 -3.39 15.69
N LEU A 112 5.27 -2.97 14.61
CA LEU A 112 5.34 -1.63 14.04
C LEU A 112 3.95 -1.00 14.05
N VAL A 113 3.83 0.19 14.67
CA VAL A 113 2.53 0.87 14.80
C VAL A 113 2.65 2.32 14.33
N PRO A 114 1.91 2.73 13.30
CA PRO A 114 1.89 4.12 12.86
C PRO A 114 1.19 5.01 13.88
N VAL A 115 1.73 6.21 14.07
CA VAL A 115 1.23 7.23 15.00
C VAL A 115 1.14 8.56 14.27
N GLY A 116 0.13 9.37 14.61
CA GLY A 116 -0.12 10.67 14.00
C GLY A 116 -0.90 10.54 12.69
N ALA A 117 -0.74 11.52 11.80
CA ALA A 117 -1.46 11.58 10.52
C ALA A 117 -1.20 10.35 9.61
N LEU A 118 -0.05 9.70 9.75
CA LEU A 118 0.31 8.48 9.03
C LEU A 118 -0.72 7.34 9.23
N ARG A 119 -1.46 7.35 10.33
CA ARG A 119 -2.55 6.38 10.60
C ARG A 119 -3.64 6.43 9.55
N PHE A 120 -3.90 7.61 8.96
CA PHE A 120 -4.89 7.75 7.90
C PHE A 120 -4.48 6.95 6.65
N LEU A 121 -3.22 7.07 6.24
CA LEU A 121 -2.70 6.28 5.12
C LEU A 121 -2.81 4.79 5.41
N SER A 122 -2.38 4.35 6.59
CA SER A 122 -2.41 2.92 6.97
C SER A 122 -3.83 2.36 7.01
N GLY A 123 -4.81 3.10 7.52
CA GLY A 123 -6.20 2.66 7.51
C GLY A 123 -6.78 2.54 6.10
N THR A 124 -6.46 3.50 5.23
CA THR A 124 -6.89 3.48 3.82
C THR A 124 -6.19 2.36 3.04
N GLU A 125 -4.91 2.12 3.31
CA GLU A 125 -4.15 1.01 2.75
C GLU A 125 -4.79 -0.34 3.10
N ALA A 126 -5.14 -0.56 4.37
CA ALA A 126 -5.80 -1.78 4.82
C ALA A 126 -7.13 -2.01 4.08
N LEU A 127 -7.92 -0.95 3.89
CA LEU A 127 -9.16 -1.01 3.10
C LEU A 127 -8.86 -1.36 1.63
N THR A 128 -7.85 -0.75 1.04
CA THR A 128 -7.46 -1.00 -0.35
C THR A 128 -7.03 -2.46 -0.54
N GLY A 129 -6.26 -3.01 0.39
CA GLY A 129 -5.83 -4.40 0.35
C GLY A 129 -6.97 -5.43 0.47
N GLN A 130 -8.08 -5.07 1.11
CA GLN A 130 -9.25 -5.92 1.19
C GLN A 130 -10.11 -5.93 -0.08
N ILE A 131 -10.02 -4.90 -0.90
CA ILE A 131 -10.81 -4.76 -2.13
C ILE A 131 -10.07 -5.37 -3.34
N GLY A 132 -8.73 -5.37 -3.32
CA GLY A 132 -7.86 -5.89 -4.39
C GLY A 132 -7.70 -7.41 -4.40
#